data_e49570cb76e6147203bc2d3195566f1d
#
_entry.id   e49570cb76e6147203bc2d3195566f1d
#
_cell.length_a   1.000
_cell.length_b   1.000
_cell.length_c   1.000
_cell.angle_alpha   90.00
_cell.angle_beta   90.00
_cell.angle_gamma   90.00
#
_symmetry.space_group_name_H-M   'P 1'
#
loop_
_entity.id
_entity.type
_entity.pdbx_description
1 polymer ?
#
loop_
_entity_poly.entity_id
_entity_poly.type
_entity_poly.pdbx_seq_one_letter_code
_entity_poly.pdbx_strand_id
1 'polypeptide(L)'
;MGRANTAGTIEPGRLTPRAMLVAAAAVAVVVTLQVVYAATADLRTDEAYYWTFSRENVLSYLDHPPMIAWVVRFGTAIFGDTNFGARFGGLLAMWIAVALLGDIVWRLTRDRSAVVLAVLMPLVAPEYGMFASRILPDVALIPFSLAMVWSLVRLTQSNDGCWWLAAGLFGGLALLSKYTAIFFAPAILAFLLVPPWRMHWLRSPYPWIALVIALLVFSPVLIWNWQHDWASFKFQFIRAGADHGISARTVGDFFGLQLALVGPILFPVALAGSVMLAWRGYRQQNPAFILISTCALAPFAYFLWKSFSLRIGDTWPMLIWPFAFAAAAINLVEIAKENHSGWIARTAAPWARAAVILGFVLNVAIFYYYSVSNFAVAAKQDPIAKEAGYGEIARQAKATAEKVGATWIATLDYRIYAELRWHLKDSIPVVQVNERSRFIGFRDTASAAMTSGIGLYVDSAPNDGNVIETKTPAVLRLVGQADRTWRGVVIEPFAFKTVTGWTPELSPPPDSPFYKWRLLN
;
A
#
# COMPACT_ATOMS: atom_id res chain seq x y z
N MET A 1 -10.54 -28.43 60.60
CA MET A 1 -9.52 -27.63 59.90
C MET A 1 -9.72 -27.78 58.41
N GLY A 2 -10.57 -26.96 57.81
CA GLY A 2 -10.86 -26.95 56.37
C GLY A 2 -9.92 -25.93 55.69
N ARG A 3 -9.07 -26.42 54.78
CA ARG A 3 -8.32 -25.55 53.87
C ARG A 3 -9.29 -24.97 52.84
N ALA A 4 -9.58 -23.68 52.92
CA ALA A 4 -10.27 -22.94 51.86
C ALA A 4 -9.38 -22.91 50.63
N ASN A 5 -9.82 -23.56 49.61
CA ASN A 5 -9.24 -23.53 48.26
C ASN A 5 -9.63 -22.20 47.64
N THR A 6 -8.77 -21.16 47.78
CA THR A 6 -8.89 -19.90 47.02
C THR A 6 -8.48 -20.15 45.58
N ALA A 7 -9.31 -20.86 44.83
CA ALA A 7 -9.27 -20.80 43.38
C ALA A 7 -9.67 -19.35 43.01
N GLY A 8 -8.68 -18.54 42.64
CA GLY A 8 -8.92 -17.18 42.15
C GLY A 8 -9.90 -17.25 40.99
N THR A 9 -11.08 -16.70 41.20
CA THR A 9 -12.06 -16.45 40.16
C THR A 9 -11.44 -15.49 39.17
N ILE A 10 -10.97 -16.03 38.03
CA ILE A 10 -10.53 -15.19 36.89
C ILE A 10 -11.79 -14.50 36.38
N GLU A 11 -11.93 -13.20 36.66
CA GLU A 11 -12.99 -12.38 36.06
C GLU A 11 -12.91 -12.55 34.54
N PRO A 12 -14.00 -12.96 33.87
CA PRO A 12 -14.00 -13.10 32.41
C PRO A 12 -13.71 -11.75 31.77
N GLY A 13 -12.62 -11.67 30.96
CA GLY A 13 -12.23 -10.48 30.22
C GLY A 13 -10.96 -9.77 30.66
N ARG A 14 -10.32 -10.12 31.78
CA ARG A 14 -9.01 -9.56 32.15
C ARG A 14 -7.87 -10.38 31.55
N LEU A 15 -7.10 -9.75 30.64
CA LEU A 15 -5.82 -10.29 30.20
C LEU A 15 -4.89 -10.46 31.42
N THR A 16 -4.32 -11.64 31.57
CA THR A 16 -3.30 -11.86 32.58
C THR A 16 -2.04 -11.05 32.26
N PRO A 17 -1.24 -10.63 33.25
CA PRO A 17 0.03 -9.98 33.00
C PRO A 17 0.95 -10.76 32.05
N ARG A 18 0.91 -12.09 32.12
CA ARG A 18 1.65 -12.98 31.20
C ARG A 18 1.15 -12.85 29.74
N ALA A 19 -0.16 -12.80 29.54
CA ALA A 19 -0.72 -12.63 28.17
C ALA A 19 -0.36 -11.25 27.59
N MET A 20 -0.34 -10.20 28.41
CA MET A 20 0.11 -8.87 27.99
C MET A 20 1.60 -8.86 27.63
N LEU A 21 2.44 -9.54 28.42
CA LEU A 21 3.88 -9.65 28.14
C LEU A 21 4.13 -10.41 26.82
N VAL A 22 3.41 -11.52 26.60
CA VAL A 22 3.50 -12.28 25.34
C VAL A 22 3.06 -11.44 24.14
N ALA A 23 1.97 -10.68 24.27
CA ALA A 23 1.52 -9.78 23.20
C ALA A 23 2.55 -8.69 22.92
N ALA A 24 3.11 -8.05 23.95
CA ALA A 24 4.16 -7.04 23.80
C ALA A 24 5.43 -7.62 23.16
N ALA A 25 5.83 -8.82 23.55
CA ALA A 25 6.97 -9.52 22.93
C ALA A 25 6.70 -9.84 21.44
N ALA A 26 5.50 -10.28 21.09
CA ALA A 26 5.12 -10.53 19.69
C ALA A 26 5.17 -9.24 18.87
N VAL A 27 4.65 -8.13 19.39
CA VAL A 27 4.75 -6.80 18.75
C VAL A 27 6.22 -6.42 18.55
N ALA A 28 7.07 -6.55 19.59
CA ALA A 28 8.49 -6.20 19.52
C ALA A 28 9.23 -7.03 18.46
N VAL A 29 8.94 -8.33 18.37
CA VAL A 29 9.53 -9.21 17.35
C VAL A 29 9.12 -8.77 15.94
N VAL A 30 7.83 -8.52 15.68
CA VAL A 30 7.36 -8.11 14.36
C VAL A 30 7.98 -6.76 13.96
N VAL A 31 7.99 -5.78 14.87
CA VAL A 31 8.61 -4.46 14.63
C VAL A 31 10.12 -4.61 14.34
N THR A 32 10.83 -5.47 15.07
CA THR A 32 12.24 -5.76 14.81
C THR A 32 12.43 -6.36 13.42
N LEU A 33 11.62 -7.34 13.04
CA LEU A 33 11.67 -7.94 11.71
C LEU A 33 11.40 -6.91 10.60
N GLN A 34 10.42 -6.02 10.78
CA GLN A 34 10.14 -4.92 9.86
C GLN A 34 11.34 -3.99 9.69
N VAL A 35 12.00 -3.60 10.78
CA VAL A 35 13.19 -2.75 10.75
C VAL A 35 14.34 -3.45 10.05
N VAL A 36 14.59 -4.73 10.37
CA VAL A 36 15.63 -5.53 9.72
C VAL A 36 15.38 -5.63 8.22
N TYR A 37 14.17 -6.01 7.81
CA TYR A 37 13.80 -6.05 6.40
C TYR A 37 13.98 -4.70 5.71
N ALA A 38 13.50 -3.62 6.32
CA ALA A 38 13.63 -2.28 5.76
C ALA A 38 15.07 -1.84 5.55
N ALA A 39 15.99 -2.30 6.42
CA ALA A 39 17.40 -1.95 6.35
C ALA A 39 18.20 -2.84 5.38
N THR A 40 17.86 -4.12 5.26
CA THR A 40 18.69 -5.12 4.57
C THR A 40 18.19 -5.51 3.19
N ALA A 41 16.87 -5.49 2.95
CA ALA A 41 16.32 -5.86 1.65
C ALA A 41 16.44 -4.71 0.65
N ASP A 42 16.92 -5.00 -0.57
CA ASP A 42 16.91 -4.03 -1.67
C ASP A 42 15.50 -3.51 -1.94
N LEU A 43 15.42 -2.29 -2.49
CA LEU A 43 14.12 -1.78 -2.94
C LEU A 43 13.60 -2.66 -4.08
N ARG A 44 12.30 -2.84 -4.11
CA ARG A 44 11.60 -3.47 -5.21
C ARG A 44 11.28 -2.43 -6.27
N THR A 45 10.98 -2.87 -7.48
CA THR A 45 10.75 -1.99 -8.64
C THR A 45 9.73 -0.87 -8.38
N ASP A 46 8.61 -1.19 -7.71
CA ASP A 46 7.62 -0.17 -7.35
C ASP A 46 8.14 0.77 -6.25
N GLU A 47 8.94 0.28 -5.29
CA GLU A 47 9.54 1.11 -4.24
C GLU A 47 10.56 2.09 -4.83
N ALA A 48 11.42 1.60 -5.74
CA ALA A 48 12.35 2.43 -6.49
C ALA A 48 11.60 3.48 -7.33
N TYR A 49 10.46 3.11 -7.91
CA TYR A 49 9.62 4.03 -8.66
C TYR A 49 9.05 5.16 -7.78
N TYR A 50 8.52 4.86 -6.59
CA TYR A 50 8.06 5.89 -5.65
C TYR A 50 9.21 6.72 -5.06
N TRP A 51 10.41 6.14 -4.95
CA TRP A 51 11.60 6.93 -4.61
C TRP A 51 11.89 7.98 -5.70
N THR A 52 11.74 7.66 -6.99
CA THR A 52 11.92 8.68 -8.04
C THR A 52 10.94 9.85 -7.90
N PHE A 53 9.71 9.61 -7.43
CA PHE A 53 8.75 10.67 -7.11
C PHE A 53 9.30 11.63 -6.04
N SER A 54 9.98 11.09 -5.03
CA SER A 54 10.55 11.91 -3.96
C SER A 54 11.65 12.85 -4.42
N ARG A 55 12.21 12.64 -5.61
CA ARG A 55 13.24 13.53 -6.20
C ARG A 55 12.64 14.73 -6.95
N GLU A 56 11.35 14.72 -7.20
CA GLU A 56 10.68 15.72 -8.01
C GLU A 56 9.77 16.62 -7.16
N ASN A 57 9.70 17.92 -7.52
CA ASN A 57 8.88 18.92 -6.84
C ASN A 57 7.63 19.23 -7.68
N VAL A 58 6.73 18.24 -7.79
CA VAL A 58 5.46 18.38 -8.51
C VAL A 58 4.28 18.27 -7.55
N LEU A 59 3.14 18.83 -7.92
CA LEU A 59 1.94 18.84 -7.08
C LEU A 59 1.23 17.48 -7.04
N SER A 60 1.42 16.66 -8.08
CA SER A 60 0.87 15.30 -8.18
C SER A 60 1.62 14.52 -9.27
N TYR A 61 1.30 13.24 -9.41
CA TYR A 61 1.86 12.32 -10.40
C TYR A 61 0.75 11.66 -11.19
N LEU A 62 1.09 11.04 -12.33
CA LEU A 62 0.10 10.35 -13.16
C LEU A 62 -0.59 9.20 -12.41
N ASP A 63 0.22 8.33 -11.78
CA ASP A 63 -0.28 7.09 -11.16
C ASP A 63 -0.91 7.33 -9.79
N HIS A 64 -0.38 8.27 -8.99
CA HIS A 64 -0.77 8.47 -7.60
C HIS A 64 -0.68 9.93 -7.15
N PRO A 65 -1.47 10.33 -6.14
CA PRO A 65 -1.29 11.59 -5.42
C PRO A 65 0.08 11.70 -4.73
N PRO A 66 0.50 12.90 -4.27
CA PRO A 66 1.88 13.20 -3.90
C PRO A 66 2.34 12.65 -2.54
N MET A 67 1.46 12.18 -1.67
CA MET A 67 1.81 11.85 -0.28
C MET A 67 2.93 10.82 -0.17
N ILE A 68 2.94 9.81 -1.04
CA ILE A 68 3.99 8.78 -1.00
C ILE A 68 5.38 9.38 -1.26
N ALA A 69 5.48 10.35 -2.17
CA ALA A 69 6.73 11.07 -2.42
C ALA A 69 7.21 11.84 -1.18
N TRP A 70 6.28 12.47 -0.44
CA TRP A 70 6.60 13.20 0.79
C TRP A 70 7.02 12.26 1.92
N VAL A 71 6.36 11.11 2.05
CA VAL A 71 6.72 10.07 3.04
C VAL A 71 8.13 9.52 2.79
N VAL A 72 8.48 9.23 1.52
CA VAL A 72 9.82 8.79 1.15
C VAL A 72 10.85 9.90 1.38
N ARG A 73 10.55 11.14 0.97
CA ARG A 73 11.43 12.30 1.18
C ARG A 73 11.70 12.55 2.66
N PHE A 74 10.70 12.41 3.52
CA PHE A 74 10.87 12.54 4.96
C PHE A 74 11.88 11.53 5.51
N GLY A 75 11.76 10.26 5.14
CA GLY A 75 12.68 9.23 5.61
C GLY A 75 14.11 9.39 5.04
N THR A 76 14.23 9.71 3.74
CA THR A 76 15.54 9.93 3.10
C THR A 76 16.23 11.21 3.56
N ALA A 77 15.49 12.23 3.99
CA ALA A 77 16.06 13.43 4.59
C ALA A 77 16.74 13.16 5.94
N ILE A 78 16.29 12.13 6.69
CA ILE A 78 16.84 11.77 7.99
C ILE A 78 17.95 10.72 7.86
N PHE A 79 17.74 9.67 7.04
CA PHE A 79 18.60 8.49 6.97
C PHE A 79 19.32 8.35 5.62
N GLY A 80 19.27 9.37 4.76
CA GLY A 80 19.87 9.36 3.43
C GLY A 80 19.15 8.42 2.45
N ASP A 81 19.68 8.34 1.22
CA ASP A 81 19.18 7.44 0.16
C ASP A 81 19.62 5.99 0.40
N THR A 82 19.20 5.45 1.55
CA THR A 82 19.40 4.07 1.96
C THR A 82 18.09 3.29 1.88
N ASN A 83 18.16 1.95 1.85
CA ASN A 83 16.96 1.11 1.88
C ASN A 83 16.06 1.43 3.09
N PHE A 84 16.67 1.64 4.27
CA PHE A 84 15.96 2.03 5.48
C PHE A 84 15.39 3.45 5.36
N GLY A 85 16.19 4.42 4.90
CA GLY A 85 15.76 5.81 4.75
C GLY A 85 14.54 5.94 3.85
N ALA A 86 14.52 5.25 2.72
CA ALA A 86 13.40 5.26 1.80
C ALA A 86 12.11 4.69 2.42
N ARG A 87 12.21 3.69 3.31
CA ARG A 87 11.07 2.99 3.95
C ARG A 87 10.64 3.57 5.29
N PHE A 88 11.51 4.33 5.97
CA PHE A 88 11.29 4.78 7.35
C PHE A 88 9.98 5.55 7.53
N GLY A 89 9.68 6.49 6.64
CA GLY A 89 8.44 7.28 6.73
C GLY A 89 7.17 6.41 6.68
N GLY A 90 7.16 5.39 5.82
CA GLY A 90 6.08 4.42 5.70
C GLY A 90 5.93 3.54 6.94
N LEU A 91 7.06 3.03 7.49
CA LEU A 91 7.06 2.26 8.74
C LEU A 91 6.48 3.06 9.90
N LEU A 92 6.96 4.28 10.10
CA LEU A 92 6.45 5.16 11.16
C LEU A 92 4.95 5.42 11.01
N ALA A 93 4.50 5.69 9.78
CA ALA A 93 3.09 5.91 9.48
C ALA A 93 2.23 4.70 9.83
N MET A 94 2.71 3.48 9.53
CA MET A 94 1.98 2.24 9.85
C MET A 94 2.00 1.92 11.35
N TRP A 95 3.05 2.23 12.09
CA TRP A 95 3.05 2.10 13.56
C TRP A 95 2.04 3.06 14.19
N ILE A 96 1.95 4.31 13.68
CA ILE A 96 0.91 5.26 14.09
C ILE A 96 -0.49 4.70 13.76
N ALA A 97 -0.67 4.07 12.60
CA ALA A 97 -1.93 3.44 12.23
C ALA A 97 -2.37 2.36 13.22
N VAL A 98 -1.45 1.48 13.63
CA VAL A 98 -1.74 0.43 14.63
C VAL A 98 -2.09 1.05 16.00
N ALA A 99 -1.40 2.11 16.41
CA ALA A 99 -1.71 2.83 17.65
C ALA A 99 -3.11 3.49 17.60
N LEU A 100 -3.45 4.14 16.47
CA LEU A 100 -4.78 4.73 16.26
C LEU A 100 -5.87 3.66 16.29
N LEU A 101 -5.65 2.52 15.65
CA LEU A 101 -6.57 1.39 15.67
C LEU A 101 -6.84 0.90 17.08
N GLY A 102 -5.78 0.76 17.88
CA GLY A 102 -5.87 0.39 19.30
C GLY A 102 -6.68 1.41 20.11
N ASP A 103 -6.45 2.72 19.91
CA ASP A 103 -7.20 3.77 20.63
C ASP A 103 -8.67 3.85 20.18
N ILE A 104 -8.97 3.65 18.89
CA ILE A 104 -10.36 3.55 18.40
C ILE A 104 -11.10 2.43 19.15
N VAL A 105 -10.51 1.23 19.20
CA VAL A 105 -11.14 0.08 19.86
C VAL A 105 -11.24 0.30 21.37
N TRP A 106 -10.22 0.89 22.01
CA TRP A 106 -10.27 1.27 23.41
C TRP A 106 -11.42 2.23 23.73
N ARG A 107 -11.61 3.24 22.89
CA ARG A 107 -12.70 4.23 23.08
C ARG A 107 -14.07 3.61 23.02
N LEU A 108 -14.24 2.60 22.17
CA LEU A 108 -15.53 1.97 21.93
C LEU A 108 -15.85 0.84 22.92
N THR A 109 -14.82 0.15 23.44
CA THR A 109 -15.01 -1.05 24.27
C THR A 109 -14.62 -0.89 25.73
N ARG A 110 -13.64 0.00 26.01
CA ARG A 110 -12.95 0.09 27.31
C ARG A 110 -12.39 -1.25 27.78
N ASP A 111 -12.07 -2.13 26.84
CA ASP A 111 -11.59 -3.48 27.09
C ASP A 111 -10.18 -3.69 26.55
N ARG A 112 -9.24 -4.07 27.42
CA ARG A 112 -7.84 -4.30 27.06
C ARG A 112 -7.67 -5.48 26.11
N SER A 113 -8.52 -6.51 26.22
CA SER A 113 -8.45 -7.67 25.35
C SER A 113 -8.81 -7.31 23.92
N ALA A 114 -9.83 -6.46 23.73
CA ALA A 114 -10.21 -5.96 22.43
C ALA A 114 -9.07 -5.13 21.79
N VAL A 115 -8.40 -4.28 22.59
CA VAL A 115 -7.25 -3.50 22.10
C VAL A 115 -6.10 -4.39 21.68
N VAL A 116 -5.75 -5.39 22.50
CA VAL A 116 -4.66 -6.33 22.16
C VAL A 116 -4.99 -7.11 20.87
N LEU A 117 -6.21 -7.58 20.70
CA LEU A 117 -6.63 -8.24 19.46
C LEU A 117 -6.54 -7.29 18.27
N ALA A 118 -7.05 -6.04 18.39
CA ALA A 118 -7.03 -5.05 17.32
C ALA A 118 -5.59 -4.67 16.91
N VAL A 119 -4.64 -4.65 17.84
CA VAL A 119 -3.22 -4.37 17.58
C VAL A 119 -2.51 -5.58 16.97
N LEU A 120 -2.77 -6.79 17.48
CA LEU A 120 -2.08 -7.99 17.01
C LEU A 120 -2.56 -8.45 15.64
N MET A 121 -3.87 -8.37 15.33
CA MET A 121 -4.41 -8.86 14.06
C MET A 121 -3.70 -8.27 12.83
N PRO A 122 -3.53 -6.94 12.68
CA PRO A 122 -2.78 -6.40 11.56
C PRO A 122 -1.30 -6.81 11.59
N LEU A 123 -0.65 -6.83 12.75
CA LEU A 123 0.78 -7.16 12.85
C LEU A 123 1.08 -8.61 12.47
N VAL A 124 0.14 -9.54 12.66
CA VAL A 124 0.31 -10.93 12.30
C VAL A 124 -0.25 -11.28 10.91
N ALA A 125 -1.05 -10.41 10.31
CA ALA A 125 -1.47 -10.56 8.92
C ALA A 125 -0.27 -10.36 7.98
N PRO A 126 0.06 -11.30 7.07
CA PRO A 126 1.20 -11.17 6.16
C PRO A 126 1.22 -9.87 5.38
N GLU A 127 0.08 -9.36 4.97
CA GLU A 127 -0.06 -8.11 4.24
C GLU A 127 0.53 -6.91 5.01
N TYR A 128 0.25 -6.79 6.30
CA TYR A 128 0.74 -5.67 7.12
C TYR A 128 2.12 -5.95 7.72
N GLY A 129 2.42 -7.20 8.01
CA GLY A 129 3.75 -7.59 8.46
C GLY A 129 4.80 -7.30 7.39
N MET A 130 4.49 -7.62 6.13
CA MET A 130 5.41 -7.49 5.01
C MET A 130 5.24 -6.16 4.27
N PHE A 131 4.02 -5.84 3.83
CA PHE A 131 3.79 -4.65 3.01
C PHE A 131 3.90 -3.34 3.79
N ALA A 132 3.70 -3.35 5.11
CA ALA A 132 4.00 -2.20 5.97
C ALA A 132 5.49 -1.79 5.92
N SER A 133 6.38 -2.73 5.59
CA SER A 133 7.82 -2.48 5.43
C SER A 133 8.20 -2.00 4.03
N ARG A 134 7.24 -1.83 3.12
CA ARG A 134 7.45 -1.40 1.74
C ARG A 134 6.99 0.03 1.52
N ILE A 135 7.52 0.64 0.48
CA ILE A 135 7.07 1.94 -0.01
C ILE A 135 5.84 1.72 -0.91
N LEU A 136 4.65 1.98 -0.38
CA LEU A 136 3.37 1.88 -1.08
C LEU A 136 2.50 3.09 -0.72
N PRO A 137 1.63 3.58 -1.62
CA PRO A 137 0.69 4.66 -1.28
C PRO A 137 -0.24 4.31 -0.11
N ASP A 138 -0.48 3.01 0.11
CA ASP A 138 -1.32 2.49 1.19
C ASP A 138 -0.74 2.75 2.58
N VAL A 139 0.59 2.78 2.75
CA VAL A 139 1.22 3.07 4.05
C VAL A 139 0.97 4.52 4.51
N ALA A 140 0.62 5.41 3.62
CA ALA A 140 0.16 6.76 3.94
C ALA A 140 -1.37 6.85 4.05
N LEU A 141 -2.10 6.13 3.19
CA LEU A 141 -3.56 6.11 3.17
C LEU A 141 -4.15 5.62 4.49
N ILE A 142 -3.67 4.49 5.00
CA ILE A 142 -4.23 3.80 6.18
C ILE A 142 -4.20 4.66 7.44
N PRO A 143 -3.06 5.27 7.86
CA PRO A 143 -3.04 6.10 9.07
C PRO A 143 -3.96 7.31 8.96
N PHE A 144 -4.02 7.99 7.81
CA PHE A 144 -4.92 9.13 7.65
C PHE A 144 -6.40 8.72 7.62
N SER A 145 -6.72 7.56 7.05
CA SER A 145 -8.09 7.01 7.09
C SER A 145 -8.50 6.63 8.51
N LEU A 146 -7.59 6.02 9.28
CA LEU A 146 -7.83 5.72 10.69
C LEU A 146 -7.94 7.00 11.54
N ALA A 147 -7.13 8.04 11.26
CA ALA A 147 -7.23 9.33 11.95
C ALA A 147 -8.56 10.04 11.65
N MET A 148 -9.05 9.94 10.41
CA MET A 148 -10.39 10.41 10.02
C MET A 148 -11.48 9.69 10.84
N VAL A 149 -11.45 8.36 10.87
CA VAL A 149 -12.42 7.56 11.64
C VAL A 149 -12.28 7.81 13.14
N TRP A 150 -11.07 7.94 13.65
CA TRP A 150 -10.79 8.30 15.03
C TRP A 150 -11.43 9.64 15.41
N SER A 151 -11.32 10.64 14.55
CA SER A 151 -11.95 11.95 14.75
C SER A 151 -13.48 11.83 14.82
N LEU A 152 -14.10 11.04 13.94
CA LEU A 152 -15.54 10.80 13.96
C LEU A 152 -15.99 9.97 15.19
N VAL A 153 -15.16 9.05 15.68
CA VAL A 153 -15.41 8.36 16.95
C VAL A 153 -15.34 9.35 18.13
N ARG A 154 -14.38 10.27 18.12
CA ARG A 154 -14.31 11.35 19.12
C ARG A 154 -15.55 12.25 19.09
N LEU A 155 -16.04 12.57 17.89
CA LEU A 155 -17.28 13.29 17.69
C LEU A 155 -18.47 12.61 18.39
N THR A 156 -18.61 11.28 18.27
CA THR A 156 -19.70 10.53 18.92
C THR A 156 -19.62 10.57 20.45
N GLN A 157 -18.46 10.81 21.02
CA GLN A 157 -18.24 10.84 22.47
C GLN A 157 -18.41 12.22 23.09
N SER A 158 -18.00 13.28 22.38
CA SER A 158 -18.00 14.65 22.90
C SER A 158 -19.15 15.52 22.35
N ASN A 159 -19.74 15.13 21.24
CA ASN A 159 -20.67 15.95 20.46
C ASN A 159 -20.10 17.32 20.05
N ASP A 160 -18.76 17.46 20.01
CA ASP A 160 -18.07 18.66 19.61
C ASP A 160 -17.83 18.69 18.11
N GLY A 161 -18.45 19.64 17.40
CA GLY A 161 -18.35 19.80 15.95
C GLY A 161 -16.94 20.00 15.41
N CYS A 162 -15.97 20.44 16.25
CA CYS A 162 -14.58 20.60 15.83
C CYS A 162 -13.95 19.29 15.33
N TRP A 163 -14.45 18.13 15.76
CA TRP A 163 -13.99 16.84 15.27
C TRP A 163 -14.33 16.57 13.79
N TRP A 164 -15.36 17.24 13.25
CA TRP A 164 -15.61 17.25 11.82
C TRP A 164 -14.45 17.90 11.05
N LEU A 165 -13.91 19.02 11.57
CA LEU A 165 -12.80 19.72 10.91
C LEU A 165 -11.55 18.82 10.86
N ALA A 166 -11.26 18.12 11.96
CA ALA A 166 -10.18 17.13 12.00
C ALA A 166 -10.44 15.97 11.02
N ALA A 167 -11.67 15.47 10.94
CA ALA A 167 -12.06 14.43 9.98
C ALA A 167 -11.89 14.91 8.53
N GLY A 168 -12.25 16.16 8.23
CA GLY A 168 -12.03 16.79 6.93
C GLY A 168 -10.54 16.88 6.56
N LEU A 169 -9.71 17.34 7.51
CA LEU A 169 -8.25 17.39 7.33
C LEU A 169 -7.68 16.01 7.00
N PHE A 170 -7.96 15.01 7.84
CA PHE A 170 -7.44 13.66 7.65
C PHE A 170 -8.04 12.96 6.43
N GLY A 171 -9.30 13.22 6.08
CA GLY A 171 -9.92 12.75 4.84
C GLY A 171 -9.22 13.33 3.60
N GLY A 172 -8.90 14.62 3.61
CA GLY A 172 -8.12 15.26 2.55
C GLY A 172 -6.70 14.70 2.44
N LEU A 173 -6.01 14.44 3.55
CA LEU A 173 -4.70 13.78 3.57
C LEU A 173 -4.77 12.33 3.09
N ALA A 174 -5.85 11.61 3.38
CA ALA A 174 -6.10 10.29 2.82
C ALA A 174 -6.28 10.33 1.29
N LEU A 175 -7.02 11.31 0.76
CA LEU A 175 -7.15 11.55 -0.69
C LEU A 175 -5.82 11.93 -1.33
N LEU A 176 -4.97 12.72 -0.65
CA LEU A 176 -3.59 13.01 -1.08
C LEU A 176 -2.68 11.78 -1.08
N SER A 177 -3.06 10.72 -0.36
CA SER A 177 -2.29 9.47 -0.31
C SER A 177 -2.66 8.53 -1.45
N LYS A 178 -3.95 8.30 -1.69
CA LYS A 178 -4.42 7.40 -2.75
C LYS A 178 -5.87 7.72 -3.13
N TYR A 179 -6.19 7.67 -4.42
CA TYR A 179 -7.56 7.94 -4.91
C TYR A 179 -8.61 7.00 -4.32
N THR A 180 -8.22 5.78 -3.91
CA THR A 180 -9.14 4.83 -3.27
C THR A 180 -9.67 5.29 -1.91
N ALA A 181 -9.14 6.39 -1.32
CA ALA A 181 -9.74 7.04 -0.15
C ALA A 181 -11.21 7.43 -0.38
N ILE A 182 -11.63 7.64 -1.64
CA ILE A 182 -13.03 7.92 -2.00
C ILE A 182 -13.99 6.79 -1.57
N PHE A 183 -13.49 5.56 -1.42
CA PHE A 183 -14.29 4.42 -0.97
C PHE A 183 -14.77 4.54 0.49
N PHE A 184 -14.24 5.50 1.25
CA PHE A 184 -14.75 5.83 2.58
C PHE A 184 -15.95 6.79 2.55
N ALA A 185 -16.26 7.43 1.42
CA ALA A 185 -17.41 8.34 1.30
C ALA A 185 -18.74 7.65 1.66
N PRO A 186 -19.03 6.40 1.23
CA PRO A 186 -20.24 5.68 1.68
C PRO A 186 -20.29 5.49 3.20
N ALA A 187 -19.15 5.32 3.87
CA ALA A 187 -19.09 5.14 5.33
C ALA A 187 -19.39 6.46 6.06
N ILE A 188 -18.87 7.58 5.57
CA ILE A 188 -19.16 8.92 6.11
C ILE A 188 -20.66 9.25 5.91
N LEU A 189 -21.20 8.92 4.74
CA LEU A 189 -22.62 9.12 4.45
C LEU A 189 -23.49 8.24 5.37
N ALA A 190 -23.18 6.96 5.51
CA ALA A 190 -23.91 6.06 6.40
C ALA A 190 -23.87 6.55 7.86
N PHE A 191 -22.72 7.05 8.32
CA PHE A 191 -22.53 7.65 9.64
C PHE A 191 -23.44 8.88 9.84
N LEU A 192 -23.50 9.78 8.84
CA LEU A 192 -24.33 10.98 8.88
C LEU A 192 -25.83 10.65 8.89
N LEU A 193 -26.24 9.55 8.26
CA LEU A 193 -27.65 9.20 8.10
C LEU A 193 -28.24 8.45 9.29
N VAL A 194 -27.45 8.10 10.32
CA VAL A 194 -27.95 7.41 11.52
C VAL A 194 -28.89 8.33 12.32
N PRO A 195 -30.14 7.93 12.60
CA PRO A 195 -30.97 8.63 13.56
C PRO A 195 -30.44 8.48 15.00
N PRO A 196 -30.52 9.47 15.87
CA PRO A 196 -31.03 10.83 15.70
C PRO A 196 -30.02 11.82 15.14
N TRP A 197 -28.79 11.42 14.85
CA TRP A 197 -27.66 12.25 14.41
C TRP A 197 -27.92 13.03 13.13
N ARG A 198 -28.66 12.40 12.20
CA ARG A 198 -28.90 12.93 10.86
C ARG A 198 -29.34 14.39 10.83
N MET A 199 -30.41 14.73 11.56
CA MET A 199 -30.96 16.08 11.49
C MET A 199 -30.08 17.12 12.18
N HIS A 200 -29.34 16.71 13.20
CA HIS A 200 -28.41 17.59 13.91
C HIS A 200 -27.23 17.97 13.00
N TRP A 201 -26.53 16.97 12.43
CA TRP A 201 -25.31 17.24 11.66
C TRP A 201 -25.59 17.74 10.25
N LEU A 202 -26.65 17.30 9.54
CA LEU A 202 -26.96 17.82 8.21
C LEU A 202 -27.35 19.31 8.23
N ARG A 203 -27.89 19.80 9.33
CA ARG A 203 -28.19 21.22 9.53
C ARG A 203 -27.03 22.02 10.11
N SER A 204 -26.02 21.36 10.62
CA SER A 204 -24.82 21.99 11.16
C SER A 204 -23.86 22.39 10.04
N PRO A 205 -23.10 23.49 10.17
CA PRO A 205 -22.08 23.87 9.17
C PRO A 205 -20.84 22.95 9.19
N TYR A 206 -20.56 22.26 10.28
CA TYR A 206 -19.31 21.53 10.49
C TYR A 206 -19.02 20.44 9.45
N PRO A 207 -19.95 19.54 9.06
CA PRO A 207 -19.69 18.55 8.03
C PRO A 207 -19.36 19.17 6.66
N TRP A 208 -20.01 20.30 6.34
CA TRP A 208 -19.80 21.02 5.10
C TRP A 208 -18.46 21.74 5.08
N ILE A 209 -18.07 22.36 6.20
CA ILE A 209 -16.72 22.94 6.37
C ILE A 209 -15.65 21.83 6.28
N ALA A 210 -15.91 20.66 6.87
CA ALA A 210 -15.02 19.50 6.77
C ALA A 210 -14.81 19.06 5.31
N LEU A 211 -15.88 19.03 4.51
CA LEU A 211 -15.79 18.74 3.08
C LEU A 211 -14.91 19.79 2.35
N VAL A 212 -15.12 21.07 2.65
CA VAL A 212 -14.30 22.15 2.06
C VAL A 212 -12.84 22.00 2.47
N ILE A 213 -12.55 21.70 3.74
CA ILE A 213 -11.18 21.43 4.22
C ILE A 213 -10.57 20.25 3.45
N ALA A 214 -11.30 19.15 3.29
CA ALA A 214 -10.80 17.98 2.55
C ALA A 214 -10.48 18.33 1.09
N LEU A 215 -11.31 19.12 0.42
CA LEU A 215 -11.07 19.58 -0.96
C LEU A 215 -9.91 20.57 -1.05
N LEU A 216 -9.75 21.46 -0.07
CA LEU A 216 -8.60 22.37 0.01
C LEU A 216 -7.29 21.61 0.20
N VAL A 217 -7.28 20.61 1.09
CA VAL A 217 -6.11 19.73 1.28
C VAL A 217 -5.80 18.94 0.01
N PHE A 218 -6.82 18.47 -0.70
CA PHE A 218 -6.68 17.72 -1.96
C PHE A 218 -6.37 18.63 -3.17
N SER A 219 -6.46 19.95 -3.04
CA SER A 219 -6.32 20.91 -4.16
C SER A 219 -5.02 20.79 -4.97
N PRO A 220 -3.84 20.39 -4.42
CA PRO A 220 -2.65 20.18 -5.24
C PRO A 220 -2.87 19.18 -6.37
N VAL A 221 -3.61 18.10 -6.10
CA VAL A 221 -3.95 17.09 -7.12
C VAL A 221 -4.92 17.65 -8.16
N LEU A 222 -5.90 18.44 -7.73
CA LEU A 222 -6.87 19.07 -8.62
C LEU A 222 -6.18 20.09 -9.55
N ILE A 223 -5.30 20.92 -9.00
CA ILE A 223 -4.53 21.91 -9.75
C ILE A 223 -3.63 21.21 -10.77
N TRP A 224 -2.88 20.17 -10.36
CA TRP A 224 -2.01 19.41 -11.25
C TRP A 224 -2.81 18.77 -12.40
N ASN A 225 -3.95 18.13 -12.10
CA ASN A 225 -4.80 17.53 -13.11
C ASN A 225 -5.36 18.57 -14.09
N TRP A 226 -5.80 19.73 -13.59
CA TRP A 226 -6.25 20.82 -14.44
C TRP A 226 -5.17 21.33 -15.38
N GLN A 227 -3.92 21.46 -14.90
CA GLN A 227 -2.75 21.87 -15.70
C GLN A 227 -2.32 20.83 -16.73
N HIS A 228 -2.66 19.55 -16.53
CA HIS A 228 -2.23 18.41 -17.37
C HIS A 228 -3.41 17.67 -17.99
N ASP A 229 -4.44 18.40 -18.38
CA ASP A 229 -5.59 17.88 -19.13
C ASP A 229 -6.26 16.66 -18.47
N TRP A 230 -6.35 16.68 -17.12
CA TRP A 230 -6.96 15.63 -16.30
C TRP A 230 -6.29 14.24 -16.47
N ALA A 231 -5.02 14.23 -16.80
CA ALA A 231 -4.27 13.02 -17.19
C ALA A 231 -4.38 11.90 -16.14
N SER A 232 -4.18 12.22 -14.84
CA SER A 232 -4.23 11.21 -13.79
C SER A 232 -5.64 10.64 -13.60
N PHE A 233 -6.67 11.47 -13.63
CA PHE A 233 -8.05 10.99 -13.52
C PHE A 233 -8.47 10.16 -14.73
N LYS A 234 -8.14 10.60 -15.95
CA LYS A 234 -8.36 9.82 -17.17
C LYS A 234 -7.69 8.44 -17.06
N PHE A 235 -6.43 8.41 -16.61
CA PHE A 235 -5.68 7.17 -16.39
C PHE A 235 -6.38 6.24 -15.40
N GLN A 236 -6.80 6.74 -14.24
CA GLN A 236 -7.48 5.94 -13.22
C GLN A 236 -8.87 5.46 -13.69
N PHE A 237 -9.63 6.29 -14.39
CA PHE A 237 -10.93 5.90 -14.94
C PHE A 237 -10.82 4.81 -16.02
N ILE A 238 -9.83 4.92 -16.92
CA ILE A 238 -9.57 3.88 -17.94
C ILE A 238 -9.21 2.56 -17.24
N ARG A 239 -8.32 2.61 -16.25
CA ARG A 239 -7.90 1.43 -15.47
C ARG A 239 -9.05 0.81 -14.68
N ALA A 240 -9.89 1.62 -14.04
CA ALA A 240 -11.06 1.16 -13.30
C ALA A 240 -12.18 0.65 -14.21
N GLY A 241 -12.28 1.19 -15.44
CA GLY A 241 -13.25 0.79 -16.46
C GLY A 241 -12.84 -0.44 -17.28
N ALA A 242 -11.60 -0.91 -17.14
CA ALA A 242 -11.17 -2.12 -17.84
C ALA A 242 -12.08 -3.31 -17.49
N ASP A 243 -12.59 -3.97 -18.50
CA ASP A 243 -13.49 -5.12 -18.39
C ASP A 243 -13.01 -6.20 -19.38
N HIS A 244 -12.63 -7.35 -18.83
CA HIS A 244 -12.15 -8.50 -19.61
C HIS A 244 -13.22 -9.61 -19.72
N GLY A 245 -14.48 -9.29 -19.40
CA GLY A 245 -15.57 -10.23 -19.30
C GLY A 245 -15.60 -11.01 -17.99
N ILE A 246 -16.72 -11.70 -17.73
CA ILE A 246 -16.93 -12.42 -16.47
C ILE A 246 -16.00 -13.64 -16.39
N SER A 247 -15.22 -13.75 -15.31
CA SER A 247 -14.28 -14.83 -15.09
C SER A 247 -14.34 -15.36 -13.65
N ALA A 248 -14.68 -16.63 -13.49
CA ALA A 248 -14.62 -17.31 -12.21
C ALA A 248 -13.17 -17.39 -11.65
N ARG A 249 -12.17 -17.40 -12.55
CA ARG A 249 -10.75 -17.44 -12.16
C ARG A 249 -10.35 -16.17 -11.42
N THR A 250 -10.72 -15.00 -11.90
CA THR A 250 -10.38 -13.72 -11.25
C THR A 250 -11.05 -13.56 -9.89
N VAL A 251 -12.25 -14.13 -9.69
CA VAL A 251 -12.90 -14.22 -8.37
C VAL A 251 -12.14 -15.18 -7.46
N GLY A 252 -11.74 -16.34 -7.97
CA GLY A 252 -10.91 -17.30 -7.23
C GLY A 252 -9.56 -16.71 -6.82
N ASP A 253 -8.89 -15.98 -7.73
CA ASP A 253 -7.65 -15.25 -7.46
C ASP A 253 -7.85 -14.19 -6.37
N PHE A 254 -8.96 -13.45 -6.39
CA PHE A 254 -9.28 -12.46 -5.35
C PHE A 254 -9.38 -13.10 -3.97
N PHE A 255 -10.19 -14.15 -3.80
CA PHE A 255 -10.32 -14.83 -2.50
C PHE A 255 -9.01 -15.53 -2.09
N GLY A 256 -8.32 -16.19 -3.02
CA GLY A 256 -7.03 -16.83 -2.78
C GLY A 256 -5.99 -15.85 -2.25
N LEU A 257 -5.90 -14.66 -2.84
CA LEU A 257 -5.02 -13.58 -2.38
C LEU A 257 -5.38 -13.10 -0.98
N GLN A 258 -6.68 -12.90 -0.67
CA GLN A 258 -7.09 -12.47 0.66
C GLN A 258 -6.77 -13.55 1.71
N LEU A 259 -6.99 -14.83 1.41
CA LEU A 259 -6.61 -15.93 2.29
C LEU A 259 -5.10 -16.01 2.52
N ALA A 260 -4.29 -15.69 1.52
CA ALA A 260 -2.83 -15.70 1.63
C ALA A 260 -2.29 -14.47 2.39
N LEU A 261 -2.81 -13.27 2.10
CA LEU A 261 -2.27 -11.99 2.59
C LEU A 261 -2.82 -11.58 3.95
N VAL A 262 -4.08 -11.87 4.22
CA VAL A 262 -4.72 -11.59 5.52
C VAL A 262 -4.60 -12.78 6.45
N GLY A 263 -4.64 -13.98 5.89
CA GLY A 263 -4.58 -15.25 6.60
C GLY A 263 -5.89 -16.02 6.55
N PRO A 264 -5.81 -17.36 6.48
CA PRO A 264 -6.98 -18.21 6.22
C PRO A 264 -8.03 -18.22 7.35
N ILE A 265 -7.64 -17.82 8.56
CA ILE A 265 -8.54 -17.67 9.71
C ILE A 265 -8.91 -16.20 9.91
N LEU A 266 -7.96 -15.27 9.81
CA LEU A 266 -8.21 -13.84 10.04
C LEU A 266 -9.18 -13.26 9.02
N PHE A 267 -9.04 -13.62 7.74
CA PHE A 267 -9.90 -13.12 6.68
C PHE A 267 -11.40 -13.36 6.95
N PRO A 268 -11.87 -14.61 7.12
CA PRO A 268 -13.30 -14.85 7.38
C PRO A 268 -13.75 -14.28 8.73
N VAL A 269 -12.90 -14.29 9.76
CA VAL A 269 -13.24 -13.71 11.09
C VAL A 269 -13.41 -12.20 11.00
N ALA A 270 -12.53 -11.51 10.28
CA ALA A 270 -12.60 -10.07 10.09
C ALA A 270 -13.83 -9.65 9.26
N LEU A 271 -14.13 -10.39 8.20
CA LEU A 271 -15.32 -10.14 7.38
C LEU A 271 -16.62 -10.41 8.16
N ALA A 272 -16.72 -11.54 8.84
CA ALA A 272 -17.88 -11.87 9.69
C ALA A 272 -18.04 -10.84 10.82
N GLY A 273 -16.93 -10.42 11.45
CA GLY A 273 -16.94 -9.36 12.45
C GLY A 273 -17.47 -8.04 11.90
N SER A 274 -17.12 -7.69 10.66
CA SER A 274 -17.62 -6.46 10.01
C SER A 274 -19.13 -6.51 9.77
N VAL A 275 -19.65 -7.66 9.28
CA VAL A 275 -21.10 -7.86 9.08
C VAL A 275 -21.85 -7.81 10.41
N MET A 276 -21.31 -8.48 11.44
CA MET A 276 -21.92 -8.50 12.77
C MET A 276 -21.93 -7.10 13.41
N LEU A 277 -20.84 -6.33 13.26
CA LEU A 277 -20.76 -4.96 13.76
C LEU A 277 -21.75 -4.04 13.02
N ALA A 278 -21.94 -4.22 11.71
CA ALA A 278 -22.93 -3.48 10.92
C ALA A 278 -24.35 -3.77 11.44
N TRP A 279 -24.68 -5.04 11.66
CA TRP A 279 -25.96 -5.44 12.23
C TRP A 279 -26.22 -4.85 13.62
N ARG A 280 -25.23 -4.92 14.50
CA ARG A 280 -25.30 -4.30 15.84
C ARG A 280 -25.43 -2.79 15.74
N GLY A 281 -24.65 -2.14 14.87
CA GLY A 281 -24.73 -0.70 14.62
C GLY A 281 -26.11 -0.26 14.16
N TYR A 282 -26.73 -1.01 13.25
CA TYR A 282 -28.09 -0.77 12.79
C TYR A 282 -29.11 -0.95 13.92
N ARG A 283 -29.05 -2.06 14.65
CA ARG A 283 -30.01 -2.36 15.73
C ARG A 283 -29.92 -1.38 16.91
N GLN A 284 -28.70 -0.96 17.25
CA GLN A 284 -28.44 -0.05 18.36
C GLN A 284 -28.43 1.43 17.95
N GLN A 285 -28.60 1.71 16.67
CA GLN A 285 -28.46 3.06 16.10
C GLN A 285 -27.12 3.71 16.49
N ASN A 286 -26.05 2.91 16.51
CA ASN A 286 -24.72 3.34 16.91
C ASN A 286 -23.92 3.83 15.67
N PRO A 287 -23.67 5.15 15.53
CA PRO A 287 -23.02 5.69 14.35
C PRO A 287 -21.56 5.22 14.22
N ALA A 288 -20.82 5.02 15.32
CA ALA A 288 -19.44 4.57 15.28
C ALA A 288 -19.32 3.12 14.76
N PHE A 289 -20.27 2.24 15.13
CA PHE A 289 -20.29 0.87 14.64
C PHE A 289 -20.63 0.82 13.15
N ILE A 290 -21.59 1.64 12.71
CA ILE A 290 -21.94 1.78 11.28
C ILE A 290 -20.77 2.31 10.50
N LEU A 291 -20.07 3.34 10.99
CA LEU A 291 -18.89 3.91 10.34
C LEU A 291 -17.81 2.85 10.11
N ILE A 292 -17.37 2.18 11.19
CA ILE A 292 -16.28 1.20 11.12
C ILE A 292 -16.63 0.04 10.20
N SER A 293 -17.82 -0.53 10.35
CA SER A 293 -18.25 -1.65 9.52
C SER A 293 -18.39 -1.28 8.05
N THR A 294 -18.90 -0.07 7.74
CA THR A 294 -19.03 0.39 6.36
C THR A 294 -17.69 0.74 5.74
N CYS A 295 -16.70 1.25 6.52
CA CYS A 295 -15.33 1.43 6.06
C CYS A 295 -14.68 0.11 5.59
N ALA A 296 -15.10 -1.03 6.14
CA ALA A 296 -14.65 -2.35 5.68
C ALA A 296 -15.53 -2.89 4.54
N LEU A 297 -16.84 -2.89 4.71
CA LEU A 297 -17.76 -3.61 3.82
C LEU A 297 -17.97 -2.91 2.47
N ALA A 298 -17.98 -1.58 2.41
CA ALA A 298 -18.21 -0.87 1.15
C ALA A 298 -17.05 -1.07 0.15
N PRO A 299 -15.76 -0.87 0.51
CA PRO A 299 -14.68 -1.16 -0.42
C PRO A 299 -14.55 -2.67 -0.70
N PHE A 300 -14.85 -3.56 0.28
CA PHE A 300 -14.87 -5.00 0.02
C PHE A 300 -15.90 -5.38 -1.04
N ALA A 301 -17.12 -4.86 -0.95
CA ALA A 301 -18.18 -5.08 -1.95
C ALA A 301 -17.76 -4.57 -3.34
N TYR A 302 -17.08 -3.41 -3.42
CA TYR A 302 -16.57 -2.89 -4.67
C TYR A 302 -15.51 -3.80 -5.29
N PHE A 303 -14.50 -4.25 -4.53
CA PHE A 303 -13.47 -5.13 -5.06
C PHE A 303 -14.00 -6.52 -5.40
N LEU A 304 -14.93 -7.04 -4.62
CA LEU A 304 -15.64 -8.27 -4.95
C LEU A 304 -16.40 -8.13 -6.27
N TRP A 305 -17.15 -7.05 -6.45
CA TRP A 305 -17.83 -6.78 -7.72
C TRP A 305 -16.86 -6.68 -8.89
N LYS A 306 -15.76 -5.94 -8.74
CA LYS A 306 -14.73 -5.80 -9.78
C LYS A 306 -13.98 -7.10 -10.06
N SER A 307 -13.85 -7.99 -9.09
CA SER A 307 -13.18 -9.28 -9.29
C SER A 307 -13.88 -10.20 -10.28
N PHE A 308 -15.15 -9.95 -10.61
CA PHE A 308 -15.83 -10.71 -11.66
C PHE A 308 -15.29 -10.42 -13.07
N SER A 309 -14.74 -9.24 -13.31
CA SER A 309 -14.27 -8.83 -14.64
C SER A 309 -12.80 -8.40 -14.71
N LEU A 310 -12.16 -8.22 -13.57
CA LEU A 310 -10.78 -7.74 -13.49
C LEU A 310 -10.01 -8.47 -12.39
N ARG A 311 -8.75 -8.81 -12.66
CA ARG A 311 -7.84 -9.28 -11.61
C ARG A 311 -7.52 -8.14 -10.66
N ILE A 312 -7.87 -8.29 -9.39
CA ILE A 312 -7.60 -7.31 -8.34
C ILE A 312 -6.13 -7.41 -7.93
N GLY A 313 -5.44 -6.27 -7.87
CA GLY A 313 -4.07 -6.21 -7.38
C GLY A 313 -3.98 -6.60 -5.90
N ASP A 314 -2.85 -7.17 -5.51
CA ASP A 314 -2.61 -7.73 -4.18
C ASP A 314 -2.82 -6.70 -3.05
N THR A 315 -2.33 -5.48 -3.22
CA THR A 315 -2.41 -4.41 -2.20
C THR A 315 -3.69 -3.57 -2.26
N TRP A 316 -4.52 -3.71 -3.32
CA TRP A 316 -5.69 -2.83 -3.47
C TRP A 316 -6.70 -2.94 -2.34
N PRO A 317 -7.01 -4.14 -1.80
CA PRO A 317 -7.92 -4.30 -0.67
C PRO A 317 -7.33 -3.94 0.69
N MET A 318 -6.04 -3.58 0.78
CA MET A 318 -5.34 -3.31 2.03
C MET A 318 -6.07 -2.28 2.93
N LEU A 319 -6.72 -1.28 2.34
CA LEU A 319 -7.47 -0.26 3.09
C LEU A 319 -8.66 -0.83 3.92
N ILE A 320 -9.13 -2.05 3.64
CA ILE A 320 -10.30 -2.68 4.26
C ILE A 320 -9.99 -3.18 5.68
N TRP A 321 -8.84 -3.86 5.81
CA TRP A 321 -8.60 -4.78 6.90
C TRP A 321 -8.42 -4.14 8.27
N PRO A 322 -7.84 -2.94 8.43
CA PRO A 322 -7.76 -2.30 9.74
C PRO A 322 -9.13 -2.12 10.38
N PHE A 323 -10.14 -1.72 9.60
CA PHE A 323 -11.51 -1.55 10.06
C PHE A 323 -12.20 -2.89 10.32
N ALA A 324 -11.92 -3.89 9.49
CA ALA A 324 -12.43 -5.25 9.70
C ALA A 324 -11.82 -5.91 10.95
N PHE A 325 -10.54 -5.68 11.24
CA PHE A 325 -9.89 -6.15 12.47
C PHE A 325 -10.46 -5.45 13.71
N ALA A 326 -10.73 -4.13 13.64
CA ALA A 326 -11.44 -3.44 14.71
C ALA A 326 -12.81 -4.06 14.98
N ALA A 327 -13.57 -4.29 13.92
CA ALA A 327 -14.90 -4.90 14.00
C ALA A 327 -14.86 -6.32 14.61
N ALA A 328 -13.89 -7.14 14.20
CA ALA A 328 -13.67 -8.46 14.74
C ALA A 328 -13.30 -8.43 16.24
N ALA A 329 -12.34 -7.56 16.60
CA ALA A 329 -11.90 -7.42 17.99
C ALA A 329 -13.02 -7.00 18.94
N ILE A 330 -13.85 -6.02 18.52
CA ILE A 330 -15.02 -5.55 19.29
C ILE A 330 -16.02 -6.70 19.50
N ASN A 331 -16.34 -7.46 18.46
CA ASN A 331 -17.34 -8.52 18.56
C ASN A 331 -16.83 -9.75 19.31
N LEU A 332 -15.56 -10.15 19.11
CA LEU A 332 -14.99 -11.33 19.79
C LEU A 332 -14.99 -11.15 21.32
N VAL A 333 -14.68 -9.96 21.80
CA VAL A 333 -14.70 -9.69 23.25
C VAL A 333 -16.12 -9.64 23.80
N GLU A 334 -17.06 -9.09 23.05
CA GLU A 334 -18.48 -9.07 23.46
C GLU A 334 -19.05 -10.48 23.56
N ILE A 335 -18.81 -11.32 22.52
CA ILE A 335 -19.22 -12.74 22.53
C ILE A 335 -18.63 -13.46 23.75
N ALA A 336 -17.38 -13.17 24.10
CA ALA A 336 -16.73 -13.77 25.26
C ALA A 336 -17.35 -13.33 26.60
N LYS A 337 -17.86 -12.08 26.70
CA LYS A 337 -18.51 -11.55 27.89
C LYS A 337 -19.93 -12.10 28.08
N GLU A 338 -20.67 -12.23 27.01
CA GLU A 338 -22.08 -12.64 27.07
C GLU A 338 -22.29 -14.12 27.46
N ASN A 339 -21.20 -14.87 27.73
CA ASN A 339 -21.25 -16.29 28.19
C ASN A 339 -22.22 -17.16 27.37
N HIS A 340 -22.30 -16.89 26.07
CA HIS A 340 -23.19 -17.64 25.20
C HIS A 340 -22.79 -19.14 25.20
N SER A 341 -23.70 -19.98 25.59
CA SER A 341 -23.52 -21.46 25.57
C SER A 341 -23.40 -22.05 24.17
N GLY A 342 -23.58 -21.21 23.14
CA GLY A 342 -23.52 -21.60 21.74
C GLY A 342 -22.13 -22.03 21.27
N TRP A 343 -22.08 -22.75 20.15
CA TRP A 343 -20.83 -23.23 19.51
C TRP A 343 -19.88 -22.06 19.20
N ILE A 344 -20.40 -20.95 18.69
CA ILE A 344 -19.59 -19.75 18.32
C ILE A 344 -18.84 -19.21 19.55
N ALA A 345 -19.52 -19.06 20.69
CA ALA A 345 -18.89 -18.54 21.90
C ALA A 345 -17.78 -19.46 22.44
N ARG A 346 -17.99 -20.76 22.36
CA ARG A 346 -16.99 -21.74 22.79
C ARG A 346 -15.77 -21.82 21.90
N THR A 347 -15.91 -21.55 20.62
CA THR A 347 -14.83 -21.66 19.62
C THR A 347 -14.16 -20.35 19.26
N ALA A 348 -14.81 -19.19 19.46
CA ALA A 348 -14.28 -17.88 19.05
C ALA A 348 -12.88 -17.57 19.63
N ALA A 349 -12.68 -17.77 20.93
CA ALA A 349 -11.37 -17.51 21.57
C ALA A 349 -10.26 -18.48 21.11
N PRO A 350 -10.47 -19.80 21.01
CA PRO A 350 -9.51 -20.71 20.40
C PRO A 350 -9.16 -20.34 18.96
N TRP A 351 -10.13 -20.02 18.13
CA TRP A 351 -9.89 -19.63 16.73
C TRP A 351 -9.13 -18.29 16.62
N ALA A 352 -9.44 -17.32 17.46
CA ALA A 352 -8.69 -16.05 17.49
C ALA A 352 -7.21 -16.28 17.89
N ARG A 353 -6.95 -17.16 18.88
CA ARG A 353 -5.58 -17.53 19.25
C ARG A 353 -4.87 -18.27 18.12
N ALA A 354 -5.53 -19.25 17.50
CA ALA A 354 -4.98 -19.98 16.37
C ALA A 354 -4.64 -19.05 15.20
N ALA A 355 -5.50 -18.08 14.89
CA ALA A 355 -5.28 -17.08 13.87
C ALA A 355 -4.03 -16.23 14.14
N VAL A 356 -3.87 -15.76 15.39
CA VAL A 356 -2.70 -14.95 15.78
C VAL A 356 -1.43 -15.78 15.72
N ILE A 357 -1.44 -17.01 16.23
CA ILE A 357 -0.26 -17.90 16.20
C ILE A 357 0.13 -18.23 14.76
N LEU A 358 -0.84 -18.67 13.94
CA LEU A 358 -0.60 -19.01 12.55
C LEU A 358 -0.06 -17.80 11.77
N GLY A 359 -0.71 -16.64 11.92
CA GLY A 359 -0.28 -15.42 11.26
C GLY A 359 1.13 -15.00 11.68
N PHE A 360 1.47 -15.10 12.97
CA PHE A 360 2.81 -14.84 13.47
C PHE A 360 3.85 -15.78 12.83
N VAL A 361 3.58 -17.08 12.80
CA VAL A 361 4.46 -18.08 12.17
C VAL A 361 4.65 -17.79 10.69
N LEU A 362 3.57 -17.46 9.97
CA LEU A 362 3.64 -17.09 8.56
C LEU A 362 4.48 -15.85 8.34
N ASN A 363 4.31 -14.80 9.14
CA ASN A 363 5.14 -13.60 9.04
C ASN A 363 6.62 -13.90 9.26
N VAL A 364 6.97 -14.64 10.32
CA VAL A 364 8.35 -15.03 10.60
C VAL A 364 8.93 -15.84 9.43
N ALA A 365 8.17 -16.79 8.89
CA ALA A 365 8.59 -17.60 7.75
C ALA A 365 8.82 -16.75 6.49
N ILE A 366 7.92 -15.80 6.21
CA ILE A 366 8.04 -14.88 5.10
C ILE A 366 9.26 -13.99 5.28
N PHE A 367 9.43 -13.35 6.45
CA PHE A 367 10.61 -12.53 6.73
C PHE A 367 11.91 -13.33 6.63
N TYR A 368 11.93 -14.55 7.16
CA TYR A 368 13.09 -15.44 7.02
C TYR A 368 13.41 -15.71 5.54
N TYR A 369 12.42 -16.06 4.74
CA TYR A 369 12.59 -16.29 3.31
C TYR A 369 13.13 -15.06 2.59
N TYR A 370 12.60 -13.87 2.87
CA TYR A 370 13.01 -12.63 2.21
C TYR A 370 14.39 -12.13 2.62
N SER A 371 14.74 -12.24 3.92
CA SER A 371 15.90 -11.56 4.50
C SER A 371 17.09 -12.47 4.75
N VAL A 372 16.88 -13.77 4.98
CA VAL A 372 17.92 -14.67 5.49
C VAL A 372 18.22 -15.83 4.54
N SER A 373 17.20 -16.40 3.89
CA SER A 373 17.40 -17.61 3.08
C SER A 373 18.23 -17.34 1.83
N ASN A 374 19.11 -18.30 1.50
CA ASN A 374 19.96 -18.25 0.30
C ASN A 374 19.43 -19.11 -0.85
N PHE A 375 18.29 -19.77 -0.69
CA PHE A 375 17.69 -20.59 -1.74
C PHE A 375 16.56 -19.84 -2.45
N ALA A 376 16.44 -20.04 -3.76
CA ALA A 376 15.36 -19.51 -4.59
C ALA A 376 14.33 -20.63 -4.82
N VAL A 377 13.12 -20.44 -4.32
CA VAL A 377 12.00 -21.35 -4.61
C VAL A 377 11.45 -20.98 -5.98
N ALA A 378 11.52 -21.91 -6.95
CA ALA A 378 10.97 -21.70 -8.30
C ALA A 378 11.28 -20.28 -8.87
N ALA A 379 12.56 -19.92 -8.97
CA ALA A 379 13.07 -18.56 -9.18
C ALA A 379 12.30 -17.73 -10.23
N LYS A 380 11.87 -18.33 -11.35
CA LYS A 380 11.11 -17.62 -12.39
C LYS A 380 9.65 -17.30 -11.99
N GLN A 381 9.13 -17.99 -10.97
CA GLN A 381 7.77 -17.78 -10.45
C GLN A 381 7.77 -16.97 -9.15
N ASP A 382 8.93 -16.85 -8.51
CA ASP A 382 9.09 -16.10 -7.27
C ASP A 382 8.81 -14.60 -7.51
N PRO A 383 7.83 -14.01 -6.81
CA PRO A 383 7.53 -12.59 -6.93
C PRO A 383 8.70 -11.68 -6.57
N ILE A 384 9.63 -12.17 -5.69
CA ILE A 384 10.83 -11.40 -5.30
C ILE A 384 11.84 -11.42 -6.43
N ALA A 385 12.12 -12.58 -6.99
CA ALA A 385 13.07 -12.73 -8.08
C ALA A 385 12.72 -11.82 -9.27
N LYS A 386 11.42 -11.61 -9.53
CA LYS A 386 10.95 -10.70 -10.57
C LYS A 386 11.35 -9.24 -10.35
N GLU A 387 11.60 -8.86 -9.11
CA GLU A 387 11.84 -7.47 -8.72
C GLU A 387 13.24 -7.25 -8.10
N ALA A 388 14.11 -8.26 -8.09
CA ALA A 388 15.44 -8.20 -7.48
C ALA A 388 16.56 -8.31 -8.53
N GLY A 389 17.82 -8.05 -8.10
CA GLY A 389 19.03 -8.27 -8.91
C GLY A 389 19.40 -7.12 -9.85
N TYR A 390 18.76 -5.96 -9.74
CA TYR A 390 19.03 -4.79 -10.58
C TYR A 390 20.34 -4.07 -10.23
N GLY A 391 20.85 -4.22 -9.00
CA GLY A 391 22.09 -3.57 -8.58
C GLY A 391 23.30 -3.99 -9.42
N GLU A 392 23.38 -5.27 -9.82
CA GLU A 392 24.43 -5.76 -10.71
C GLU A 392 24.27 -5.20 -12.13
N ILE A 393 23.05 -5.20 -12.66
CA ILE A 393 22.74 -4.61 -13.97
C ILE A 393 23.12 -3.14 -14.00
N ALA A 394 22.78 -2.36 -12.97
CA ALA A 394 23.14 -0.95 -12.87
C ALA A 394 24.67 -0.72 -12.86
N ARG A 395 25.42 -1.55 -12.11
CA ARG A 395 26.90 -1.47 -12.10
C ARG A 395 27.49 -1.75 -13.47
N GLN A 396 27.03 -2.79 -14.15
CA GLN A 396 27.50 -3.16 -15.49
C GLN A 396 27.08 -2.14 -16.54
N ALA A 397 25.86 -1.57 -16.43
CA ALA A 397 25.40 -0.47 -17.28
C ALA A 397 26.32 0.76 -17.15
N LYS A 398 26.66 1.15 -15.91
CA LYS A 398 27.58 2.27 -15.65
C LYS A 398 28.96 2.01 -16.24
N ALA A 399 29.56 0.85 -15.98
CA ALA A 399 30.88 0.50 -16.52
C ALA A 399 30.87 0.46 -18.06
N THR A 400 29.79 -0.04 -18.68
CA THR A 400 29.63 -0.05 -20.13
C THR A 400 29.47 1.36 -20.68
N ALA A 401 28.67 2.22 -20.02
CA ALA A 401 28.50 3.62 -20.40
C ALA A 401 29.83 4.37 -20.39
N GLU A 402 30.63 4.23 -19.34
CA GLU A 402 31.98 4.81 -19.23
C GLU A 402 32.90 4.32 -20.35
N LYS A 403 32.87 3.01 -20.66
CA LYS A 403 33.72 2.40 -21.72
C LYS A 403 33.38 2.92 -23.12
N VAL A 404 32.10 3.16 -23.41
CA VAL A 404 31.65 3.63 -24.75
C VAL A 404 31.53 5.16 -24.84
N GLY A 405 31.80 5.88 -23.76
CA GLY A 405 31.67 7.35 -23.69
C GLY A 405 30.19 7.80 -23.69
N ALA A 406 29.27 6.96 -23.20
CA ALA A 406 27.88 7.35 -23.08
C ALA A 406 27.66 8.33 -21.92
N THR A 407 26.92 9.40 -22.19
CA THR A 407 26.64 10.47 -21.23
C THR A 407 25.29 10.33 -20.54
N TRP A 408 24.45 9.40 -20.98
CA TRP A 408 23.12 9.10 -20.44
C TRP A 408 22.71 7.66 -20.74
N ILE A 409 21.73 7.15 -19.99
CA ILE A 409 21.17 5.80 -20.16
C ILE A 409 19.70 5.91 -20.59
N ALA A 410 19.29 5.08 -21.56
CA ALA A 410 17.93 4.95 -22.06
C ALA A 410 17.33 3.61 -21.68
N THR A 411 16.03 3.57 -21.38
CA THR A 411 15.25 2.34 -21.20
C THR A 411 13.79 2.51 -21.63
N LEU A 412 13.12 1.43 -22.00
CA LEU A 412 11.69 1.42 -22.37
C LEU A 412 10.76 1.11 -21.20
N ASP A 413 11.25 0.47 -20.15
CA ASP A 413 10.44 0.04 -19.01
C ASP A 413 10.61 0.99 -17.82
N TYR A 414 9.50 1.49 -17.26
CA TYR A 414 9.52 2.41 -16.11
C TYR A 414 10.13 1.77 -14.85
N ARG A 415 10.05 0.44 -14.72
CA ARG A 415 10.63 -0.31 -13.59
C ARG A 415 12.13 -0.33 -13.68
N ILE A 416 12.67 -0.62 -14.89
CA ILE A 416 14.12 -0.59 -15.13
C ILE A 416 14.64 0.84 -14.95
N TYR A 417 13.92 1.85 -15.44
CA TYR A 417 14.23 3.27 -15.19
C TYR A 417 14.38 3.57 -13.69
N ALA A 418 13.40 3.15 -12.90
CA ALA A 418 13.40 3.41 -11.46
C ALA A 418 14.55 2.70 -10.74
N GLU A 419 14.80 1.43 -11.08
CA GLU A 419 15.89 0.63 -10.51
C GLU A 419 17.28 1.19 -10.87
N LEU A 420 17.46 1.57 -12.13
CA LEU A 420 18.72 2.20 -12.56
C LEU A 420 18.94 3.53 -11.82
N ARG A 421 17.94 4.39 -11.72
CA ARG A 421 18.05 5.63 -10.94
C ARG A 421 18.36 5.37 -9.47
N TRP A 422 17.70 4.40 -8.86
CA TRP A 422 17.96 4.03 -7.46
C TRP A 422 19.38 3.58 -7.23
N HIS A 423 19.88 2.66 -8.04
CA HIS A 423 21.22 2.10 -7.85
C HIS A 423 22.34 3.04 -8.29
N LEU A 424 22.13 3.85 -9.31
CA LEU A 424 23.12 4.83 -9.81
C LEU A 424 23.11 6.13 -9.03
N LYS A 425 22.07 6.39 -8.19
CA LYS A 425 21.92 7.63 -7.39
C LYS A 425 22.10 8.89 -8.25
N ASP A 426 21.50 8.90 -9.44
CA ASP A 426 21.58 9.97 -10.42
C ASP A 426 23.03 10.35 -10.83
N SER A 427 24.02 9.45 -10.66
CA SER A 427 25.41 9.68 -11.08
C SER A 427 25.57 9.75 -12.61
N ILE A 428 24.64 9.18 -13.35
CA ILE A 428 24.47 9.31 -14.79
C ILE A 428 22.96 9.49 -15.07
N PRO A 429 22.54 10.41 -15.93
CA PRO A 429 21.12 10.61 -16.26
C PRO A 429 20.51 9.34 -16.86
N VAL A 430 19.36 8.93 -16.34
CA VAL A 430 18.57 7.81 -16.89
C VAL A 430 17.27 8.36 -17.45
N VAL A 431 16.91 7.96 -18.65
CA VAL A 431 15.74 8.46 -19.39
C VAL A 431 14.86 7.31 -19.82
N GLN A 432 13.60 7.44 -19.51
CA GLN A 432 12.55 6.57 -20.02
C GLN A 432 12.04 7.13 -21.34
N VAL A 433 12.15 6.36 -22.44
CA VAL A 433 11.97 6.90 -23.79
C VAL A 433 10.58 6.71 -24.40
N ASN A 434 9.73 5.81 -23.88
CA ASN A 434 8.41 5.53 -24.46
C ASN A 434 7.21 5.80 -23.52
N GLU A 435 7.40 5.83 -22.20
CA GLU A 435 6.33 6.07 -21.22
C GLU A 435 6.46 7.47 -20.58
N ARG A 436 6.87 8.46 -21.33
CA ARG A 436 7.18 9.82 -20.82
C ARG A 436 6.01 10.50 -20.10
N SER A 437 4.79 10.16 -20.44
CA SER A 437 3.59 10.66 -19.75
C SER A 437 3.50 10.25 -18.27
N ARG A 438 4.16 9.15 -17.85
CA ARG A 438 4.27 8.81 -16.43
C ARG A 438 5.12 9.82 -15.66
N PHE A 439 5.99 10.53 -16.37
CA PHE A 439 6.99 11.43 -15.84
C PHE A 439 6.68 12.90 -16.17
N ILE A 440 5.40 13.23 -16.39
CA ILE A 440 4.96 14.61 -16.63
C ILE A 440 5.38 15.51 -15.45
N GLY A 441 6.10 16.58 -15.74
CA GLY A 441 6.60 17.52 -14.75
C GLY A 441 7.88 17.09 -14.03
N PHE A 442 8.43 15.90 -14.33
CA PHE A 442 9.76 15.53 -13.85
C PHE A 442 10.83 16.37 -14.56
N ARG A 443 11.90 16.69 -13.84
CA ARG A 443 13.04 17.37 -14.43
C ARG A 443 13.65 16.49 -15.50
N ASP A 444 13.57 16.93 -16.73
CA ASP A 444 14.26 16.26 -17.83
C ASP A 444 15.74 16.65 -17.78
N THR A 445 16.50 15.95 -16.93
CA THR A 445 17.93 16.21 -16.74
C THR A 445 18.76 15.81 -17.96
N ALA A 446 18.16 15.05 -18.88
CA ALA A 446 18.86 14.48 -20.02
C ALA A 446 18.61 15.22 -21.34
N SER A 447 17.65 16.15 -21.42
CA SER A 447 17.27 16.79 -22.71
C SER A 447 18.42 17.47 -23.44
N ALA A 448 19.28 18.20 -22.72
CA ALA A 448 20.45 18.85 -23.30
C ALA A 448 21.59 17.88 -23.64
N ALA A 449 21.76 16.82 -22.86
CA ALA A 449 22.81 15.81 -23.08
C ALA A 449 22.47 14.84 -24.22
N MET A 450 21.17 14.55 -24.41
CA MET A 450 20.68 13.58 -25.42
C MET A 450 20.81 14.07 -26.87
N THR A 451 20.82 15.38 -27.09
CA THR A 451 20.89 15.96 -28.45
C THR A 451 22.30 15.92 -29.06
N SER A 452 23.34 15.77 -28.26
CA SER A 452 24.74 15.86 -28.70
C SER A 452 25.66 14.71 -28.30
N GLY A 453 25.17 13.73 -27.49
CA GLY A 453 25.98 12.68 -26.91
C GLY A 453 25.57 11.25 -27.32
N ILE A 454 26.44 10.31 -26.99
CA ILE A 454 26.13 8.87 -27.10
C ILE A 454 25.31 8.49 -25.85
N GLY A 455 24.19 7.82 -26.04
CA GLY A 455 23.43 7.17 -24.96
C GLY A 455 23.77 5.69 -24.87
N LEU A 456 23.48 5.07 -23.73
CA LEU A 456 23.47 3.63 -23.55
C LEU A 456 22.04 3.14 -23.33
N TYR A 457 21.50 2.38 -24.27
CA TYR A 457 20.21 1.69 -24.11
C TYR A 457 20.40 0.43 -23.25
N VAL A 458 19.59 0.29 -22.21
CA VAL A 458 19.62 -0.83 -21.25
C VAL A 458 18.20 -1.36 -21.09
N ASP A 459 17.97 -2.60 -21.49
CA ASP A 459 16.67 -3.25 -21.32
C ASP A 459 16.84 -4.78 -21.31
N SER A 460 15.77 -5.49 -20.90
CA SER A 460 15.74 -6.95 -20.98
C SER A 460 15.82 -7.40 -22.44
N ALA A 461 16.52 -8.50 -22.69
CA ALA A 461 16.86 -8.94 -24.04
C ALA A 461 15.67 -9.21 -24.99
N PRO A 462 14.45 -9.58 -24.53
CA PRO A 462 13.26 -9.63 -25.41
C PRO A 462 12.84 -8.25 -25.93
N ASN A 463 13.18 -7.16 -25.24
CA ASN A 463 12.97 -5.79 -25.66
C ASN A 463 14.21 -5.32 -26.43
N ASP A 464 14.34 -5.71 -27.67
CA ASP A 464 15.53 -5.46 -28.49
C ASP A 464 15.73 -4.00 -28.96
N GLY A 465 14.85 -3.09 -28.52
CA GLY A 465 14.89 -1.68 -28.89
C GLY A 465 14.23 -1.37 -30.24
N ASN A 466 13.61 -2.34 -30.91
CA ASN A 466 12.94 -2.14 -32.19
C ASN A 466 11.97 -0.94 -32.21
N VAL A 467 11.36 -0.63 -31.06
CA VAL A 467 10.46 0.55 -30.96
C VAL A 467 11.25 1.86 -31.15
N ILE A 468 12.49 1.92 -30.69
CA ILE A 468 13.35 3.10 -30.89
C ILE A 468 13.79 3.15 -32.35
N GLU A 469 14.26 2.03 -32.91
CA GLU A 469 14.76 1.96 -34.28
C GLU A 469 13.69 2.18 -35.34
N THR A 470 12.47 1.66 -35.13
CA THR A 470 11.40 1.76 -36.13
C THR A 470 10.66 3.07 -36.14
N LYS A 471 10.77 3.89 -35.08
CA LYS A 471 10.00 5.13 -34.90
C LYS A 471 10.83 6.38 -34.80
N THR A 472 12.14 6.26 -34.73
CA THR A 472 13.06 7.36 -34.65
C THR A 472 14.25 7.12 -35.57
N PRO A 473 14.99 8.16 -36.01
CA PRO A 473 16.25 7.96 -36.74
C PRO A 473 17.40 7.44 -35.84
N ALA A 474 17.09 6.99 -34.64
CA ALA A 474 18.08 6.49 -33.70
C ALA A 474 18.71 5.18 -34.20
N VAL A 475 20.02 5.05 -34.03
CA VAL A 475 20.78 3.85 -34.37
C VAL A 475 21.23 3.16 -33.10
N LEU A 476 20.88 1.88 -32.98
CA LEU A 476 21.29 1.02 -31.86
C LEU A 476 22.40 0.04 -32.29
N ARG A 477 23.48 -0.05 -31.49
CA ARG A 477 24.54 -1.06 -31.71
C ARG A 477 24.82 -1.81 -30.42
N LEU A 478 24.75 -3.13 -30.45
CA LEU A 478 25.05 -4.00 -29.31
C LEU A 478 26.52 -3.81 -28.87
N VAL A 479 26.74 -3.53 -27.60
CA VAL A 479 28.08 -3.33 -26.99
C VAL A 479 28.31 -4.20 -25.77
N GLY A 480 27.27 -4.87 -25.25
CA GLY A 480 27.39 -5.77 -24.11
C GLY A 480 26.10 -6.50 -23.80
N GLN A 481 26.22 -7.53 -22.98
CA GLN A 481 25.10 -8.28 -22.42
C GLN A 481 25.39 -8.64 -20.97
N ALA A 482 24.36 -8.81 -20.16
CA ALA A 482 24.46 -9.24 -18.77
C ALA A 482 23.22 -10.05 -18.37
N ASP A 483 23.40 -10.93 -17.41
CA ASP A 483 22.27 -11.66 -16.84
C ASP A 483 21.87 -11.04 -15.51
N ARG A 484 20.60 -10.70 -15.38
CA ARG A 484 20.01 -10.37 -14.09
C ARG A 484 19.81 -11.66 -13.30
N THR A 485 20.45 -11.75 -12.16
CA THR A 485 20.44 -12.96 -11.33
C THR A 485 19.81 -12.70 -9.97
N TRP A 486 19.18 -13.73 -9.43
CA TRP A 486 18.67 -13.75 -8.07
C TRP A 486 19.14 -15.04 -7.38
N ARG A 487 19.88 -14.91 -6.28
CA ARG A 487 20.41 -16.06 -5.52
C ARG A 487 21.07 -17.11 -6.41
N GLY A 488 21.87 -16.66 -7.38
CA GLY A 488 22.60 -17.53 -8.33
C GLY A 488 21.79 -18.09 -9.49
N VAL A 489 20.48 -17.79 -9.58
CA VAL A 489 19.64 -18.21 -10.70
C VAL A 489 19.45 -17.04 -11.67
N VAL A 490 19.63 -17.30 -12.97
CA VAL A 490 19.38 -16.33 -14.03
C VAL A 490 17.86 -16.11 -14.16
N ILE A 491 17.42 -14.87 -13.99
CA ILE A 491 16.03 -14.46 -14.12
C ILE A 491 15.72 -14.03 -15.55
N GLU A 492 16.53 -13.12 -16.08
CA GLU A 492 16.39 -12.63 -17.46
C GLU A 492 17.72 -12.04 -17.98
N PRO A 493 17.99 -12.18 -19.29
CA PRO A 493 19.13 -11.52 -19.91
C PRO A 493 18.84 -10.05 -20.20
N PHE A 494 19.87 -9.21 -20.11
CA PHE A 494 19.88 -7.78 -20.46
C PHE A 494 20.81 -7.53 -21.64
N ALA A 495 20.44 -6.60 -22.52
CA ALA A 495 21.26 -6.11 -23.61
C ALA A 495 21.66 -4.64 -23.36
N PHE A 496 22.91 -4.33 -23.65
CA PHE A 496 23.47 -2.98 -23.63
C PHE A 496 23.77 -2.58 -25.08
N LYS A 497 23.13 -1.49 -25.55
CA LYS A 497 23.35 -0.98 -26.91
C LYS A 497 23.68 0.50 -26.86
N THR A 498 24.65 0.98 -27.63
CA THR A 498 24.80 2.42 -27.82
C THR A 498 23.61 2.97 -28.61
N VAL A 499 23.15 4.17 -28.26
CA VAL A 499 22.10 4.88 -28.96
C VAL A 499 22.60 6.24 -29.42
N THR A 500 22.38 6.57 -30.69
CA THR A 500 22.69 7.86 -31.29
C THR A 500 21.51 8.33 -32.14
N GLY A 501 21.35 9.66 -32.28
CA GLY A 501 20.30 10.24 -33.11
C GLY A 501 18.90 10.25 -32.49
N TRP A 502 18.75 9.90 -31.21
CA TRP A 502 17.47 10.02 -30.50
C TRP A 502 17.33 11.40 -29.84
N THR A 503 16.12 11.97 -29.91
CA THR A 503 15.75 13.21 -29.20
C THR A 503 14.42 13.04 -28.46
N PRO A 504 14.16 13.84 -27.39
CA PRO A 504 12.91 13.77 -26.63
C PRO A 504 11.63 13.97 -27.47
N GLU A 505 11.71 14.80 -28.51
CA GLU A 505 10.61 15.11 -29.44
C GLU A 505 10.16 13.89 -30.23
N LEU A 506 11.03 12.89 -30.39
CA LEU A 506 10.74 11.65 -31.11
C LEU A 506 9.99 10.61 -30.25
N SER A 507 9.81 10.87 -28.95
CA SER A 507 8.98 10.02 -28.10
C SER A 507 7.52 10.13 -28.49
N PRO A 508 6.77 9.02 -28.52
CA PRO A 508 5.35 9.08 -28.87
C PRO A 508 4.60 10.00 -27.90
N PRO A 509 3.70 10.87 -28.40
CA PRO A 509 2.89 11.73 -27.54
C PRO A 509 2.00 10.92 -26.62
N PRO A 510 1.52 11.49 -25.50
CA PRO A 510 0.67 10.82 -24.51
C PRO A 510 -0.58 10.13 -25.09
N ASP A 511 -1.11 10.66 -26.20
CA ASP A 511 -2.30 10.17 -26.87
C ASP A 511 -2.02 9.09 -27.93
N SER A 512 -0.78 8.65 -28.08
CA SER A 512 -0.44 7.64 -29.08
C SER A 512 -1.14 6.29 -28.78
N PRO A 513 -1.53 5.51 -29.80
CA PRO A 513 -2.10 4.17 -29.62
C PRO A 513 -1.21 3.21 -28.83
N PHE A 514 0.11 3.45 -28.80
CA PHE A 514 1.08 2.75 -27.98
C PHE A 514 0.87 2.97 -26.49
N TYR A 515 0.44 4.15 -26.12
CA TYR A 515 0.13 4.49 -24.75
C TYR A 515 -1.13 3.76 -24.26
N LYS A 516 -2.16 3.70 -25.12
CA LYS A 516 -3.41 2.98 -24.80
C LYS A 516 -3.20 1.47 -24.66
N TRP A 517 -2.27 0.88 -25.42
CA TRP A 517 -2.08 -0.58 -25.46
C TRP A 517 -1.38 -1.12 -24.18
N ARG A 518 -0.43 -0.41 -23.59
CA ARG A 518 0.21 -0.82 -22.32
C ARG A 518 -0.63 -0.51 -21.08
N LEU A 519 -1.63 0.35 -21.17
CA LEU A 519 -2.57 0.61 -20.08
C LEU A 519 -3.62 -0.51 -19.91
N LEU A 520 -3.79 -1.36 -20.90
CA LEU A 520 -4.82 -2.41 -20.95
C LEU A 520 -4.26 -3.82 -20.71
N ASN A 521 -2.94 -4.00 -20.67
CA ASN A 521 -2.25 -5.25 -20.38
C ASN A 521 -1.39 -5.11 -19.10
#